data_9e0740d61a7b673d0a178bb7054879e6
#
_entry.id   9e0740d61a7b673d0a178bb7054879e6
#
_cell.length_a   1.000
_cell.length_b   1.000
_cell.length_c   1.000
_cell.angle_alpha   90.00
_cell.angle_beta   90.00
_cell.angle_gamma   90.00
#
_symmetry.space_group_name_H-M   'P 1'
#
loop_
_entity.id
_entity.type
_entity.pdbx_description
1 polymer ?
#
loop_
_entity_poly.entity_id
_entity_poly.type
_entity_poly.pdbx_seq_one_letter_code
_entity_poly.pdbx_strand_id
1 'polypeptide(L)'
;MMIRRETSADVGAIRAVTAAAFAKKPGEMPAEATLIDELRDDEGWLPALSLVAVTPAGEVVGHVVCSRGHVGPVPALGLGPLSVHPDHQGSGVGSALMHAVLGAAEATGEPLVALLGDPGYYSRFGFEPWDRHGVTPPDPAWGRYFQVRVFDGPVPSPRGPFTYAEPFSRV
;
A
#
# COMPACT_ATOMS: atom_id res chain seq x y z
N MET A 1 -16.19 -11.98 -6.02
CA MET A 1 -15.46 -10.87 -5.41
C MET A 1 -15.16 -9.81 -6.45
N MET A 2 -15.28 -8.55 -6.09
CA MET A 2 -15.02 -7.42 -6.97
C MET A 2 -14.00 -6.48 -6.32
N ILE A 3 -13.06 -5.97 -7.12
CA ILE A 3 -12.13 -4.92 -6.70
C ILE A 3 -12.61 -3.61 -7.32
N ARG A 4 -12.77 -2.58 -6.51
CA ARG A 4 -13.16 -1.24 -6.97
C ARG A 4 -12.53 -0.16 -6.10
N ARG A 5 -12.59 1.09 -6.57
CA ARG A 5 -12.19 2.23 -5.73
C ARG A 5 -13.10 2.34 -4.52
N GLU A 6 -12.55 2.80 -3.41
CA GLU A 6 -13.36 3.10 -2.23
C GLU A 6 -14.29 4.29 -2.51
N THR A 7 -15.40 4.31 -1.80
CA THR A 7 -16.31 5.47 -1.73
C THR A 7 -16.38 5.96 -0.29
N SER A 8 -16.99 7.11 -0.08
CA SER A 8 -17.16 7.65 1.29
C SER A 8 -17.95 6.69 2.20
N ALA A 9 -18.81 5.87 1.63
CA ALA A 9 -19.58 4.87 2.39
C ALA A 9 -18.71 3.72 2.92
N ASP A 10 -17.51 3.51 2.38
CA ASP A 10 -16.62 2.40 2.76
C ASP A 10 -15.70 2.72 3.94
N VAL A 11 -15.59 3.98 4.34
CA VAL A 11 -14.59 4.43 5.34
C VAL A 11 -14.66 3.62 6.64
N GLY A 12 -15.86 3.42 7.18
CA GLY A 12 -16.06 2.63 8.39
C GLY A 12 -15.68 1.17 8.23
N ALA A 13 -16.05 0.56 7.10
CA ALA A 13 -15.73 -0.84 6.80
C ALA A 13 -14.21 -1.03 6.60
N ILE A 14 -13.53 -0.10 5.94
CA ILE A 14 -12.08 -0.13 5.77
C ILE A 14 -11.39 -0.09 7.13
N ARG A 15 -11.83 0.81 8.02
CA ARG A 15 -11.26 0.88 9.37
C ARG A 15 -11.44 -0.43 10.11
N ALA A 16 -12.62 -1.05 10.03
CA ALA A 16 -12.91 -2.31 10.70
C ALA A 16 -12.07 -3.48 10.16
N VAL A 17 -11.93 -3.59 8.83
CA VAL A 17 -11.12 -4.63 8.19
C VAL A 17 -9.64 -4.46 8.55
N THR A 18 -9.14 -3.24 8.51
CA THR A 18 -7.75 -2.95 8.86
C THR A 18 -7.48 -3.26 10.33
N ALA A 19 -8.37 -2.86 11.21
CA ALA A 19 -8.26 -3.17 12.64
C ALA A 19 -8.23 -4.68 12.87
N ALA A 20 -9.14 -5.43 12.23
CA ALA A 20 -9.19 -6.88 12.35
C ALA A 20 -7.92 -7.57 11.82
N ALA A 21 -7.35 -7.05 10.73
CA ALA A 21 -6.16 -7.63 10.11
C ALA A 21 -4.89 -7.41 10.94
N PHE A 22 -4.76 -6.28 11.63
CA PHE A 22 -3.53 -5.89 12.34
C PHE A 22 -3.63 -5.94 13.86
N ALA A 23 -4.80 -6.11 14.44
CA ALA A 23 -4.95 -6.18 15.89
C ALA A 23 -4.17 -7.36 16.47
N LYS A 24 -3.36 -7.09 17.50
CA LYS A 24 -2.61 -8.10 18.25
C LYS A 24 -3.37 -8.59 19.47
N LYS A 25 -4.36 -7.83 19.92
CA LYS A 25 -5.20 -8.11 21.09
C LYS A 25 -6.65 -7.77 20.77
N PRO A 26 -7.62 -8.49 21.35
CA PRO A 26 -9.03 -8.14 21.19
C PRO A 26 -9.31 -6.69 21.63
N GLY A 27 -10.06 -5.94 20.81
CA GLY A 27 -10.45 -4.56 21.11
C GLY A 27 -9.37 -3.51 20.88
N GLU A 28 -8.18 -3.91 20.42
CA GLU A 28 -7.11 -2.97 20.08
C GLU A 28 -7.42 -2.24 18.78
N MET A 29 -7.15 -0.91 18.76
CA MET A 29 -7.14 -0.13 17.53
C MET A 29 -5.70 -0.01 17.05
N PRO A 30 -5.28 -0.81 16.04
CA PRO A 30 -3.91 -0.78 15.57
C PRO A 30 -3.60 0.53 14.83
N ALA A 31 -2.33 0.92 14.85
CA ALA A 31 -1.84 2.14 14.22
C ALA A 31 -2.16 2.20 12.72
N GLU A 32 -2.19 1.06 12.05
CA GLU A 32 -2.48 0.95 10.62
C GLU A 32 -3.89 1.46 10.28
N ALA A 33 -4.88 1.22 11.15
CA ALA A 33 -6.24 1.70 10.93
C ALA A 33 -6.32 3.23 11.07
N THR A 34 -5.64 3.81 12.04
CA THR A 34 -5.54 5.26 12.22
C THR A 34 -4.76 5.90 11.07
N LEU A 35 -3.70 5.24 10.62
CA LEU A 35 -2.88 5.72 9.50
C LEU A 35 -3.72 5.95 8.24
N ILE A 36 -4.61 5.03 7.91
CA ILE A 36 -5.44 5.19 6.70
C ILE A 36 -6.35 6.42 6.82
N ASP A 37 -6.94 6.65 7.98
CA ASP A 37 -7.77 7.84 8.20
C ASP A 37 -6.96 9.13 8.04
N GLU A 38 -5.74 9.15 8.57
CA GLU A 38 -4.84 10.30 8.45
C GLU A 38 -4.35 10.50 7.02
N LEU A 39 -4.07 9.43 6.29
CA LEU A 39 -3.70 9.50 4.87
C LEU A 39 -4.83 10.10 4.04
N ARG A 40 -6.09 9.75 4.36
CA ARG A 40 -7.25 10.25 3.63
C ARG A 40 -7.39 11.77 3.72
N ASP A 41 -6.92 12.35 4.82
CA ASP A 41 -6.94 13.79 5.07
C ASP A 41 -5.64 14.49 4.64
N ASP A 42 -4.65 13.74 4.18
CA ASP A 42 -3.36 14.25 3.77
C ASP A 42 -3.35 14.67 2.29
N GLU A 43 -2.50 15.65 1.95
CA GLU A 43 -2.32 16.09 0.56
C GLU A 43 -1.79 14.99 -0.37
N GLY A 44 -1.17 13.95 0.20
CA GLY A 44 -0.66 12.80 -0.55
C GLY A 44 -1.72 11.75 -0.88
N TRP A 45 -2.97 11.95 -0.49
CA TRP A 45 -4.04 11.01 -0.80
C TRP A 45 -4.34 10.95 -2.30
N LEU A 46 -4.40 9.74 -2.86
CA LEU A 46 -4.67 9.49 -4.27
C LEU A 46 -5.92 8.62 -4.40
N PRO A 47 -7.10 9.21 -4.64
CA PRO A 47 -8.37 8.45 -4.66
C PRO A 47 -8.39 7.28 -5.62
N ALA A 48 -7.68 7.38 -6.75
CA ALA A 48 -7.60 6.31 -7.74
C ALA A 48 -6.82 5.08 -7.25
N LEU A 49 -6.05 5.22 -6.16
CA LEU A 49 -5.15 4.18 -5.65
C LEU A 49 -5.54 3.71 -4.25
N SER A 50 -6.80 3.90 -3.87
CA SER A 50 -7.39 3.30 -2.68
C SER A 50 -8.50 2.35 -3.12
N LEU A 51 -8.25 1.04 -2.96
CA LEU A 51 -9.10 -0.01 -3.51
C LEU A 51 -9.63 -0.94 -2.42
N VAL A 52 -10.90 -1.32 -2.57
CA VAL A 52 -11.54 -2.31 -1.69
C VAL A 52 -11.85 -3.60 -2.44
N ALA A 53 -11.80 -4.72 -1.72
CA ALA A 53 -12.30 -6.00 -2.19
C ALA A 53 -13.66 -6.25 -1.55
N VAL A 54 -14.66 -6.52 -2.38
CA VAL A 54 -16.07 -6.63 -1.96
C VAL A 54 -16.63 -7.98 -2.38
N THR A 55 -17.32 -8.65 -1.45
CA THR A 55 -18.00 -9.92 -1.74
C THR A 55 -19.26 -9.69 -2.58
N PRO A 56 -19.85 -10.75 -3.19
CA PRO A 56 -21.13 -10.62 -3.88
C PRO A 56 -22.27 -10.06 -3.01
N ALA A 57 -22.18 -10.24 -1.69
CA ALA A 57 -23.14 -9.69 -0.73
C ALA A 57 -22.91 -8.21 -0.41
N GLY A 58 -21.85 -7.59 -0.96
CA GLY A 58 -21.53 -6.19 -0.72
C GLY A 58 -20.65 -5.93 0.51
N GLU A 59 -20.09 -6.96 1.10
CA GLU A 59 -19.22 -6.83 2.28
C GLU A 59 -17.79 -6.51 1.87
N VAL A 60 -17.20 -5.48 2.47
CA VAL A 60 -15.79 -5.15 2.29
C VAL A 60 -14.94 -6.12 3.12
N VAL A 61 -14.06 -6.86 2.45
CA VAL A 61 -13.20 -7.88 3.09
C VAL A 61 -11.72 -7.61 2.94
N GLY A 62 -11.35 -6.58 2.20
CA GLY A 62 -9.94 -6.19 2.04
C GLY A 62 -9.80 -4.76 1.54
N HIS A 63 -8.61 -4.20 1.73
CA HIS A 63 -8.27 -2.84 1.33
C HIS A 63 -6.77 -2.72 1.05
N VAL A 64 -6.43 -1.91 0.05
CA VAL A 64 -5.05 -1.52 -0.24
C VAL A 64 -5.02 -0.06 -0.63
N VAL A 65 -3.97 0.64 -0.28
CA VAL A 65 -3.76 2.04 -0.66
C VAL A 65 -2.32 2.31 -1.04
N CYS A 66 -2.14 3.10 -2.11
CA CYS A 66 -0.89 3.78 -2.41
C CYS A 66 -1.09 5.28 -2.21
N SER A 67 -0.14 5.93 -1.58
CA SER A 67 -0.14 7.38 -1.36
C SER A 67 1.12 8.02 -1.93
N ARG A 68 1.10 9.34 -2.07
CA ARG A 68 2.19 10.09 -2.66
C ARG A 68 3.43 10.04 -1.77
N GLY A 69 4.50 9.44 -2.31
CA GLY A 69 5.85 9.53 -1.78
C GLY A 69 6.77 10.19 -2.78
N HIS A 70 8.05 10.23 -2.47
CA HIS A 70 9.08 10.83 -3.32
C HIS A 70 10.38 10.04 -3.24
N VAL A 71 11.09 9.98 -4.37
CA VAL A 71 12.49 9.54 -4.41
C VAL A 71 13.31 10.80 -4.67
N GLY A 72 13.99 11.32 -3.65
CA GLY A 72 14.54 12.67 -3.73
C GLY A 72 13.41 13.65 -4.07
N PRO A 73 13.53 14.48 -5.12
CA PRO A 73 12.48 15.41 -5.54
C PRO A 73 11.41 14.78 -6.46
N VAL A 74 11.60 13.53 -6.90
CA VAL A 74 10.74 12.90 -7.91
C VAL A 74 9.53 12.22 -7.25
N PRO A 75 8.29 12.56 -7.67
CA PRO A 75 7.11 11.88 -7.14
C PRO A 75 7.12 10.39 -7.45
N ALA A 76 6.74 9.60 -6.45
CA ALA A 76 6.62 8.15 -6.53
C ALA A 76 5.48 7.71 -5.59
N LEU A 77 5.36 6.41 -5.35
CA LEU A 77 4.29 5.88 -4.52
C LEU A 77 4.84 5.08 -3.35
N GLY A 78 4.21 5.25 -2.19
CA GLY A 78 4.35 4.34 -1.06
C GLY A 78 3.10 3.48 -0.95
N LEU A 79 3.25 2.17 -0.81
CA LEU A 79 2.15 1.22 -0.68
C LEU A 79 2.01 0.78 0.78
N GLY A 80 0.80 0.84 1.26
CA GLY A 80 0.43 0.36 2.58
C GLY A 80 -0.54 1.29 3.28
N PRO A 81 -1.33 0.75 4.21
CA PRO A 81 -1.44 -0.68 4.53
C PRO A 81 -2.16 -1.51 3.46
N LEU A 82 -1.87 -2.81 3.44
CA LEU A 82 -2.66 -3.83 2.76
C LEU A 82 -3.35 -4.65 3.84
N SER A 83 -4.66 -4.75 3.79
CA SER A 83 -5.46 -5.43 4.81
C SER A 83 -6.40 -6.44 4.18
N VAL A 84 -6.47 -7.64 4.75
CA VAL A 84 -7.48 -8.65 4.43
C VAL A 84 -8.07 -9.15 5.74
N HIS A 85 -9.40 -9.15 5.83
CA HIS A 85 -10.09 -9.67 7.02
C HIS A 85 -9.62 -11.10 7.31
N PRO A 86 -9.34 -11.46 8.58
CA PRO A 86 -8.82 -12.79 8.92
C PRO A 86 -9.63 -13.96 8.37
N ASP A 87 -10.95 -13.84 8.29
CA ASP A 87 -11.83 -14.88 7.74
C ASP A 87 -11.68 -15.07 6.23
N HIS A 88 -11.02 -14.17 5.54
CA HIS A 88 -10.84 -14.18 4.08
C HIS A 88 -9.37 -14.28 3.65
N GLN A 89 -8.46 -14.44 4.59
CA GLN A 89 -7.05 -14.65 4.28
C GLN A 89 -6.81 -16.02 3.67
N GLY A 90 -5.79 -16.15 2.84
CA GLY A 90 -5.44 -17.40 2.18
C GLY A 90 -6.33 -17.77 1.00
N SER A 91 -7.19 -16.87 0.53
CA SER A 91 -8.13 -17.10 -0.58
C SER A 91 -7.87 -16.21 -1.81
N GLY A 92 -6.73 -15.51 -1.85
CA GLY A 92 -6.32 -14.70 -2.99
C GLY A 92 -6.79 -13.24 -2.97
N VAL A 93 -7.44 -12.78 -1.91
CA VAL A 93 -7.91 -11.38 -1.81
C VAL A 93 -6.75 -10.40 -1.83
N GLY A 94 -5.71 -10.65 -1.04
CA GLY A 94 -4.52 -9.80 -1.00
C GLY A 94 -3.82 -9.72 -2.34
N SER A 95 -3.66 -10.84 -3.03
CA SER A 95 -3.05 -10.89 -4.37
C SER A 95 -3.87 -10.10 -5.39
N ALA A 96 -5.19 -10.23 -5.35
CA ALA A 96 -6.08 -9.50 -6.26
C ALA A 96 -5.96 -7.98 -6.04
N LEU A 97 -5.93 -7.54 -4.79
CA LEU A 97 -5.73 -6.13 -4.43
C LEU A 97 -4.38 -5.61 -4.91
N MET A 98 -3.31 -6.39 -4.70
CA MET A 98 -1.97 -6.01 -5.14
C MET A 98 -1.88 -5.86 -6.65
N HIS A 99 -2.37 -6.83 -7.42
CA HIS A 99 -2.38 -6.74 -8.88
C HIS A 99 -3.19 -5.54 -9.37
N ALA A 100 -4.34 -5.29 -8.76
CA ALA A 100 -5.20 -4.18 -9.16
C ALA A 100 -4.55 -2.82 -8.90
N VAL A 101 -3.98 -2.60 -7.72
CA VAL A 101 -3.37 -1.31 -7.39
C VAL A 101 -2.07 -1.07 -8.17
N LEU A 102 -1.28 -2.10 -8.41
CA LEU A 102 -0.07 -1.99 -9.23
C LEU A 102 -0.40 -1.69 -10.68
N GLY A 103 -1.43 -2.32 -11.23
CA GLY A 103 -1.92 -2.02 -12.57
C GLY A 103 -2.42 -0.58 -12.71
N ALA A 104 -3.16 -0.10 -11.71
CA ALA A 104 -3.65 1.29 -11.68
C ALA A 104 -2.48 2.29 -11.59
N ALA A 105 -1.48 2.00 -10.76
CA ALA A 105 -0.30 2.84 -10.62
C ALA A 105 0.51 2.92 -11.92
N GLU A 106 0.74 1.78 -12.55
CA GLU A 106 1.46 1.74 -13.83
C GLU A 106 0.72 2.50 -14.93
N ALA A 107 -0.60 2.33 -14.99
CA ALA A 107 -1.43 2.99 -16.00
C ALA A 107 -1.45 4.52 -15.89
N THR A 108 -1.18 5.06 -14.70
CA THR A 108 -1.11 6.52 -14.48
C THR A 108 0.29 7.09 -14.65
N GLY A 109 1.27 6.27 -15.07
CA GLY A 109 2.61 6.74 -15.39
C GLY A 109 3.53 6.91 -14.18
N GLU A 110 3.22 6.29 -13.05
CA GLU A 110 4.10 6.35 -11.87
C GLU A 110 5.43 5.63 -12.14
N PRO A 111 6.56 6.15 -11.63
CA PRO A 111 7.84 5.53 -11.90
C PRO A 111 8.08 4.26 -11.10
N LEU A 112 7.61 4.21 -9.86
CA LEU A 112 7.81 3.07 -8.97
C LEU A 112 6.88 3.12 -7.75
N VAL A 113 6.80 1.97 -7.10
CA VAL A 113 6.11 1.80 -5.82
C VAL A 113 7.11 1.23 -4.81
N ALA A 114 7.16 1.81 -3.64
CA ALA A 114 7.98 1.32 -2.52
C ALA A 114 7.08 0.80 -1.39
N LEU A 115 7.54 -0.21 -0.68
CA LEU A 115 6.87 -0.75 0.50
C LEU A 115 7.84 -1.34 1.51
N LEU A 116 7.36 -1.47 2.73
CA LEU A 116 8.01 -2.20 3.80
C LEU A 116 7.22 -3.47 4.06
N GLY A 117 7.83 -4.64 3.93
CA GLY A 117 7.12 -5.90 4.14
C GLY A 117 8.00 -7.13 3.93
N ASP A 118 7.38 -8.31 3.98
CA ASP A 118 8.07 -9.58 3.82
C ASP A 118 8.45 -9.83 2.35
N PRO A 119 9.74 -9.93 2.03
CA PRO A 119 10.18 -10.27 0.67
C PRO A 119 9.62 -11.60 0.17
N GLY A 120 9.42 -12.57 1.05
CA GLY A 120 8.81 -13.85 0.70
C GLY A 120 7.41 -13.72 0.14
N TYR A 121 6.68 -12.71 0.54
CA TYR A 121 5.35 -12.44 0.01
C TYR A 121 5.38 -11.50 -1.21
N TYR A 122 6.05 -10.36 -1.09
CA TYR A 122 5.96 -9.28 -2.09
C TYR A 122 6.80 -9.51 -3.35
N SER A 123 7.81 -10.38 -3.30
CA SER A 123 8.62 -10.73 -4.48
C SER A 123 7.78 -11.28 -5.64
N ARG A 124 6.68 -11.97 -5.34
CA ARG A 124 5.75 -12.49 -6.36
C ARG A 124 5.07 -11.41 -7.20
N PHE A 125 5.05 -10.17 -6.69
CA PHE A 125 4.48 -9.02 -7.40
C PHE A 125 5.54 -8.16 -8.08
N GLY A 126 6.77 -8.65 -8.17
CA GLY A 126 7.87 -7.94 -8.83
C GLY A 126 8.62 -6.96 -7.94
N PHE A 127 8.38 -6.97 -6.64
CA PHE A 127 9.16 -6.16 -5.69
C PHE A 127 10.55 -6.77 -5.51
N GLU A 128 11.56 -5.91 -5.47
CA GLU A 128 12.96 -6.27 -5.31
C GLU A 128 13.60 -5.43 -4.21
N PRO A 129 14.71 -5.90 -3.60
CA PRO A 129 15.40 -5.11 -2.58
C PRO A 129 15.79 -3.72 -3.12
N TRP A 130 15.68 -2.73 -2.26
CA TRP A 130 15.94 -1.32 -2.60
C TRP A 130 17.32 -1.08 -3.22
N ASP A 131 18.35 -1.82 -2.79
CA ASP A 131 19.73 -1.63 -3.23
C ASP A 131 19.94 -1.96 -4.72
N ARG A 132 19.08 -2.79 -5.31
CA ARG A 132 19.11 -3.02 -6.77
C ARG A 132 18.71 -1.80 -7.57
N HIS A 133 17.92 -0.92 -6.97
CA HIS A 133 17.36 0.25 -7.67
C HIS A 133 17.87 1.58 -7.12
N GLY A 134 18.70 1.55 -6.07
CA GLY A 134 19.25 2.76 -5.47
C GLY A 134 18.23 3.67 -4.82
N VAL A 135 17.13 3.11 -4.30
CA VAL A 135 16.08 3.84 -3.59
C VAL A 135 16.22 3.54 -2.10
N THR A 136 16.90 4.43 -1.38
CA THR A 136 17.25 4.15 0.02
C THR A 136 16.07 4.28 0.97
N PRO A 137 15.95 3.37 1.97
CA PRO A 137 14.84 3.41 2.91
C PRO A 137 14.92 4.64 3.83
N PRO A 138 13.76 5.12 4.34
CA PRO A 138 13.73 6.17 5.35
C PRO A 138 14.50 5.81 6.63
N ASP A 139 14.48 4.52 7.00
CA ASP A 139 15.21 3.99 8.14
C ASP A 139 16.13 2.87 7.66
N PRO A 140 17.47 3.01 7.82
CA PRO A 140 18.43 1.97 7.41
C PRO A 140 18.20 0.62 8.08
N ALA A 141 17.59 0.60 9.28
CA ALA A 141 17.31 -0.63 10.01
C ALA A 141 16.29 -1.54 9.30
N TRP A 142 15.51 -1.01 8.36
CA TRP A 142 14.54 -1.81 7.60
C TRP A 142 15.20 -2.83 6.68
N GLY A 143 16.43 -2.55 6.23
CA GLY A 143 17.21 -3.48 5.42
C GLY A 143 16.42 -4.01 4.21
N ARG A 144 16.50 -5.32 3.99
CA ARG A 144 15.85 -6.00 2.85
C ARG A 144 14.31 -5.95 2.88
N TYR A 145 13.71 -5.57 3.99
CA TYR A 145 12.25 -5.44 4.07
C TYR A 145 11.72 -4.21 3.36
N PHE A 146 12.59 -3.24 3.07
CA PHE A 146 12.24 -2.14 2.18
C PHE A 146 12.48 -2.56 0.73
N GLN A 147 11.42 -2.54 -0.06
CA GLN A 147 11.40 -3.10 -1.41
C GLN A 147 10.76 -2.13 -2.38
N VAL A 148 11.15 -2.26 -3.63
CA VAL A 148 10.70 -1.36 -4.71
C VAL A 148 10.27 -2.18 -5.91
N ARG A 149 9.13 -1.83 -6.49
CA ARG A 149 8.73 -2.25 -7.82
C ARG A 149 8.89 -1.08 -8.78
N VAL A 150 9.82 -1.20 -9.71
CA VAL A 150 10.05 -0.19 -10.74
C VAL A 150 9.19 -0.52 -11.95
N PHE A 151 8.52 0.49 -12.50
CA PHE A 151 7.78 0.35 -13.75
C PHE A 151 8.65 0.75 -14.93
N ASP A 152 8.46 0.08 -16.06
CA ASP A 152 9.12 0.46 -17.32
C ASP A 152 8.56 1.78 -17.81
N GLY A 153 9.44 2.66 -18.24
CA GLY A 153 9.06 3.98 -18.73
C GLY A 153 10.11 4.57 -19.64
N PRO A 154 9.80 5.70 -20.31
CA PRO A 154 10.72 6.33 -21.27
C PRO A 154 11.92 7.00 -20.61
N VAL A 155 11.88 7.23 -19.30
CA VAL A 155 12.96 7.84 -18.53
C VAL A 155 13.50 6.85 -17.50
N PRO A 156 14.79 6.96 -17.12
CA PRO A 156 15.34 6.11 -16.06
C PRO A 156 14.59 6.26 -14.75
N SER A 157 14.50 5.17 -13.97
CA SER A 157 13.91 5.19 -12.64
C SER A 157 14.69 6.15 -11.73
N PRO A 158 14.00 6.93 -10.88
CA PRO A 158 14.67 7.82 -9.95
C PRO A 158 15.47 7.03 -8.91
N ARG A 159 16.59 7.58 -8.46
CA ARG A 159 17.47 7.03 -7.43
C ARG A 159 17.67 8.05 -6.33
N GLY A 160 17.72 7.61 -5.10
CA GLY A 160 17.91 8.50 -3.95
C GLY A 160 17.07 8.08 -2.75
N PRO A 161 16.98 8.93 -1.71
CA PRO A 161 16.22 8.61 -0.51
C PRO A 161 14.72 8.64 -0.76
N PHE A 162 14.02 7.62 -0.24
CA PHE A 162 12.56 7.57 -0.30
C PHE A 162 11.93 8.29 0.90
N THR A 163 10.88 9.05 0.64
CA THR A 163 10.06 9.70 1.66
C THR A 163 8.61 9.32 1.44
N TYR A 164 7.97 8.77 2.47
CA TYR A 164 6.53 8.50 2.47
C TYR A 164 5.72 9.78 2.68
N ALA A 165 4.42 9.71 2.45
CA ALA A 165 3.48 10.75 2.91
C ALA A 165 3.65 11.00 4.41
N GLU A 166 3.41 12.22 4.86
CA GLU A 166 3.72 12.65 6.24
C GLU A 166 3.10 11.77 7.33
N PRO A 167 1.83 11.29 7.21
CA PRO A 167 1.23 10.44 8.25
C PRO A 167 2.05 9.19 8.60
N PHE A 168 2.83 8.65 7.68
CA PHE A 168 3.71 7.51 7.96
C PHE A 168 4.78 7.81 9.02
N SER A 169 5.16 9.07 9.20
CA SER A 169 6.15 9.46 10.20
C SER A 169 5.65 9.33 11.63
N ARG A 170 4.34 9.13 11.80
CA ARG A 170 3.67 9.02 13.10
C ARG A 170 3.36 7.58 13.52
N VAL A 171 3.76 6.61 12.75
CA VAL A 171 3.56 5.18 13.05
C VAL A 171 4.88 4.48 13.34
#